data_53acd4d7e993e6b7281254b4216239a4
#
_entry.id   53acd4d7e993e6b7281254b4216239a4
#
_cell.length_a   1.000
_cell.length_b   1.000
_cell.length_c   1.000
_cell.angle_alpha   90.00
_cell.angle_beta   90.00
_cell.angle_gamma   90.00
#
_symmetry.space_group_name_H-M   'P 1'
#
loop_
_entity.id
_entity.type
_entity.pdbx_description
1 polymer ?
#
loop_
_entity_poly.entity_id
_entity_poly.type
_entity_poly.pdbx_seq_one_letter_code
_entity_poly.pdbx_strand_id
1 'polypeptide(L)'
;GTGLAISKSSKNIELALEYSFWVASETCQIDIFYKSGGQPGHLKAWKHKEINQDCENFFSNTLETLEKSWLRPRYDGYMYYQDKGGTLINKFLKNEISLDKTIENLFIEFERSFSVNS
;
A
#
# COMPACT_ATOMS: atom_id res chain seq x y z
N GLY A 1 -1.11 -1.13 -0.38
CA GLY A 1 -2.28 -1.95 -0.68
C GLY A 1 -3.09 -1.35 -1.81
N THR A 2 -3.78 -2.20 -2.52
CA THR A 2 -4.69 -1.80 -3.60
C THR A 2 -6.12 -1.96 -3.11
N GLY A 3 -7.00 -1.03 -3.43
CA GLY A 3 -8.41 -1.07 -3.03
C GLY A 3 -9.34 -1.00 -4.24
N LEU A 4 -10.57 -1.45 -4.05
CA LEU A 4 -11.66 -1.24 -4.99
C LEU A 4 -12.43 0.01 -4.58
N ALA A 5 -12.76 0.85 -5.54
CA ALA A 5 -13.59 2.04 -5.33
C ALA A 5 -14.79 2.02 -6.27
N ILE A 6 -15.93 2.44 -5.76
CA ILE A 6 -17.18 2.54 -6.53
C ILE A 6 -17.47 4.01 -6.73
N SER A 7 -17.70 4.40 -7.99
CA SER A 7 -18.07 5.77 -8.32
C SER A 7 -19.41 6.14 -7.68
N LYS A 8 -19.48 7.28 -7.02
CA LYS A 8 -20.71 7.83 -6.44
C LYS A 8 -21.81 8.07 -7.50
N SER A 9 -21.42 8.27 -8.75
CA SER A 9 -22.34 8.46 -9.89
C SER A 9 -22.74 7.16 -10.58
N SER A 10 -22.33 5.99 -10.07
CA SER A 10 -22.76 4.71 -10.62
C SER A 10 -24.27 4.55 -10.53
N LYS A 11 -24.89 4.07 -11.61
CA LYS A 11 -26.33 3.74 -11.62
C LYS A 11 -26.64 2.36 -11.04
N ASN A 12 -25.60 1.55 -10.75
CA ASN A 12 -25.72 0.17 -10.28
C ASN A 12 -24.83 -0.03 -9.04
N ILE A 13 -24.98 0.80 -8.01
CA ILE A 13 -24.13 0.79 -6.82
C ILE A 13 -24.22 -0.55 -6.08
N GLU A 14 -25.40 -1.14 -5.93
CA GLU A 14 -25.60 -2.42 -5.25
C GLU A 14 -24.86 -3.55 -5.95
N LEU A 15 -25.01 -3.67 -7.26
CA LEU A 15 -24.28 -4.68 -8.04
C LEU A 15 -22.75 -4.46 -7.99
N ALA A 16 -22.31 -3.20 -8.02
CA ALA A 16 -20.88 -2.88 -7.89
C ALA A 16 -20.33 -3.25 -6.51
N LEU A 17 -21.14 -3.09 -5.44
CA LEU A 17 -20.80 -3.54 -4.10
C LEU A 17 -20.69 -5.08 -4.02
N GLU A 18 -21.69 -5.79 -4.52
CA GLU A 18 -21.67 -7.26 -4.56
C GLU A 18 -20.43 -7.77 -5.30
N TYR A 19 -20.13 -7.20 -6.46
CA TYR A 19 -18.94 -7.54 -7.23
C TYR A 19 -17.65 -7.25 -6.44
N SER A 20 -17.57 -6.11 -5.76
CA SER A 20 -16.40 -5.73 -4.97
C SER A 20 -16.18 -6.69 -3.79
N PHE A 21 -17.24 -7.06 -3.08
CA PHE A 21 -17.17 -8.06 -2.02
C PHE A 21 -16.81 -9.44 -2.54
N TRP A 22 -17.36 -9.83 -3.68
CA TRP A 22 -16.99 -11.09 -4.32
C TRP A 22 -15.51 -11.13 -4.71
N VAL A 23 -14.98 -10.07 -5.35
CA VAL A 23 -13.55 -9.99 -5.69
C VAL A 23 -12.67 -10.06 -4.45
N ALA A 24 -13.07 -9.43 -3.34
CA ALA A 24 -12.32 -9.47 -2.08
C ALA A 24 -12.51 -10.78 -1.28
N SER A 25 -13.42 -11.66 -1.71
CA SER A 25 -13.72 -12.90 -0.99
C SER A 25 -12.60 -13.92 -1.06
N GLU A 26 -12.55 -14.80 -0.05
CA GLU A 26 -11.64 -15.95 -0.01
C GLU A 26 -11.66 -16.77 -1.30
N THR A 27 -12.86 -17.12 -1.77
CA THR A 27 -13.04 -17.96 -2.94
C THR A 27 -12.45 -17.34 -4.19
N CYS A 28 -12.78 -16.07 -4.47
CA CYS A 28 -12.24 -15.39 -5.63
C CYS A 28 -10.73 -15.22 -5.55
N GLN A 29 -10.21 -14.84 -4.37
CA GLN A 29 -8.79 -14.59 -4.16
C GLN A 29 -7.92 -15.86 -4.25
N ILE A 30 -8.44 -17.01 -3.80
CA ILE A 30 -7.72 -18.28 -3.88
C ILE A 30 -7.78 -18.85 -5.29
N ASP A 31 -8.93 -18.80 -5.93
CA ASP A 31 -9.15 -19.49 -7.20
C ASP A 31 -8.86 -18.57 -8.39
N ILE A 32 -9.77 -17.66 -8.70
CA ILE A 32 -9.71 -16.88 -9.94
C ILE A 32 -8.55 -15.88 -9.92
N PHE A 33 -8.42 -15.10 -8.85
CA PHE A 33 -7.46 -14.01 -8.79
C PHE A 33 -6.02 -14.51 -8.80
N TYR A 34 -5.70 -15.50 -7.95
CA TYR A 34 -4.36 -16.09 -7.91
C TYR A 34 -4.01 -16.81 -9.22
N LYS A 35 -4.90 -17.67 -9.72
CA LYS A 35 -4.66 -18.41 -10.96
C LYS A 35 -4.52 -17.52 -12.20
N SER A 36 -5.05 -16.30 -12.14
CA SER A 36 -4.85 -15.27 -13.18
C SER A 36 -3.56 -14.48 -13.03
N GLY A 37 -2.66 -14.87 -12.12
CA GLY A 37 -1.38 -14.21 -11.87
C GLY A 37 -1.48 -13.00 -10.93
N GLY A 38 -2.60 -12.81 -10.25
CA GLY A 38 -2.76 -11.74 -9.24
C GLY A 38 -2.16 -12.11 -7.89
N GLN A 39 -1.60 -11.13 -7.18
CA GLN A 39 -1.18 -11.31 -5.80
C GLN A 39 -2.40 -11.17 -4.88
N PRO A 40 -2.83 -12.25 -4.18
CA PRO A 40 -4.02 -12.21 -3.34
C PRO A 40 -3.93 -11.17 -2.22
N GLY A 41 -5.05 -10.47 -1.96
CA GLY A 41 -5.17 -9.57 -0.81
C GLY A 41 -5.78 -10.22 0.44
N HIS A 42 -6.30 -11.43 0.34
CA HIS A 42 -7.01 -12.12 1.40
C HIS A 42 -6.07 -13.02 2.22
N LEU A 43 -6.09 -12.89 3.56
CA LEU A 43 -5.17 -13.61 4.47
C LEU A 43 -5.24 -15.15 4.32
N LYS A 44 -6.44 -15.71 4.09
CA LYS A 44 -6.57 -17.15 3.90
C LYS A 44 -5.89 -17.64 2.61
N ALA A 45 -5.86 -16.81 1.56
CA ALA A 45 -5.09 -17.12 0.36
C ALA A 45 -3.58 -17.17 0.65
N TRP A 46 -3.07 -16.27 1.47
CA TRP A 46 -1.67 -16.27 1.92
C TRP A 46 -1.30 -17.50 2.74
N LYS A 47 -2.25 -18.08 3.47
CA LYS A 47 -2.09 -19.30 4.26
C LYS A 47 -2.52 -20.57 3.52
N HIS A 48 -2.99 -20.44 2.27
CA HIS A 48 -3.50 -21.59 1.51
C HIS A 48 -2.38 -22.51 1.09
N LYS A 49 -2.53 -23.81 1.41
CA LYS A 49 -1.47 -24.80 1.22
C LYS A 49 -1.06 -24.96 -0.26
N GLU A 50 -2.03 -25.11 -1.14
CA GLU A 50 -1.77 -25.34 -2.57
C GLU A 50 -1.13 -24.11 -3.22
N ILE A 51 -1.60 -22.90 -2.89
CA ILE A 51 -0.98 -21.65 -3.34
C ILE A 51 0.49 -21.59 -2.91
N ASN A 52 0.77 -21.90 -1.64
CA ASN A 52 2.15 -21.86 -1.14
C ASN A 52 3.04 -22.94 -1.78
N GLN A 53 2.51 -24.12 -2.07
CA GLN A 53 3.24 -25.15 -2.81
C GLN A 53 3.58 -24.68 -4.24
N ASP A 54 2.65 -24.02 -4.91
CA ASP A 54 2.81 -23.52 -6.27
C ASP A 54 3.82 -22.36 -6.38
N CYS A 55 3.90 -21.51 -5.36
CA CYS A 55 4.81 -20.35 -5.31
C CYS A 55 6.02 -20.51 -4.36
N GLU A 56 6.47 -21.74 -4.12
CA GLU A 56 7.65 -22.04 -3.28
C GLU A 56 7.60 -21.41 -1.88
N ASN A 57 6.41 -21.38 -1.28
CA ASN A 57 6.12 -20.77 0.03
C ASN A 57 6.35 -19.26 0.11
N PHE A 58 6.31 -18.55 -1.01
CA PHE A 58 6.50 -17.10 -1.03
C PHE A 58 5.59 -16.38 -0.04
N PHE A 59 4.27 -16.68 -0.06
CA PHE A 59 3.32 -15.99 0.81
C PHE A 59 3.51 -16.35 2.28
N SER A 60 3.67 -17.61 2.62
CA SER A 60 3.87 -18.02 4.02
C SER A 60 5.18 -17.48 4.60
N ASN A 61 6.26 -17.46 3.81
CA ASN A 61 7.57 -16.99 4.26
C ASN A 61 7.64 -15.46 4.39
N THR A 62 6.80 -14.72 3.68
CA THR A 62 6.79 -13.25 3.73
C THR A 62 5.66 -12.67 4.58
N LEU A 63 4.71 -13.49 5.03
CA LEU A 63 3.54 -13.04 5.78
C LEU A 63 3.91 -12.29 7.07
N GLU A 64 4.84 -12.82 7.85
CA GLU A 64 5.27 -12.19 9.10
C GLU A 64 5.89 -10.81 8.86
N THR A 65 6.69 -10.67 7.81
CA THR A 65 7.27 -9.38 7.40
C THR A 65 6.17 -8.40 7.03
N LEU A 66 5.16 -8.86 6.30
CA LEU A 66 4.01 -8.01 5.92
C LEU A 66 3.19 -7.59 7.14
N GLU A 67 2.91 -8.51 8.07
CA GLU A 67 2.14 -8.22 9.29
C GLU A 67 2.86 -7.24 10.23
N LYS A 68 4.20 -7.29 10.26
CA LYS A 68 5.03 -6.38 11.06
C LYS A 68 5.46 -5.12 10.29
N SER A 69 5.06 -4.97 9.04
CA SER A 69 5.47 -3.84 8.22
C SER A 69 4.87 -2.53 8.72
N TRP A 70 5.66 -1.45 8.60
CA TRP A 70 5.18 -0.11 8.89
C TRP A 70 4.12 0.31 7.88
N LEU A 71 2.99 0.80 8.39
CA LEU A 71 1.92 1.32 7.56
C LEU A 71 2.12 2.82 7.32
N ARG A 72 2.18 3.21 6.06
CA ARG A 72 2.29 4.62 5.67
C ARG A 72 1.13 5.45 6.24
N PRO A 73 1.41 6.60 6.84
CA PRO A 73 0.38 7.51 7.34
C PRO A 73 -0.63 7.91 6.24
N ARG A 74 -1.87 8.18 6.65
CA ARG A 74 -2.99 8.48 5.73
C ARG A 74 -3.59 9.86 6.00
N TYR A 75 -2.85 10.76 6.66
CA TYR A 75 -3.31 12.13 6.83
C TYR A 75 -3.20 12.91 5.51
N ASP A 76 -4.05 13.91 5.36
CA ASP A 76 -3.98 14.82 4.24
C ASP A 76 -2.68 15.63 4.31
N GLY A 77 -1.92 15.69 3.20
CA GLY A 77 -0.57 16.28 3.19
C GLY A 77 0.58 15.26 3.27
N TYR A 78 0.34 13.98 3.62
CA TYR A 78 1.43 13.00 3.67
C TYR A 78 2.13 12.82 2.32
N MET A 79 1.40 12.86 1.22
CA MET A 79 2.00 12.72 -0.12
C MET A 79 2.94 13.87 -0.44
N TYR A 80 2.57 15.10 -0.04
CA TYR A 80 3.47 16.26 -0.12
C TYR A 80 4.77 16.01 0.66
N TYR A 81 4.67 15.57 1.92
CA TYR A 81 5.84 15.25 2.74
C TYR A 81 6.72 14.14 2.12
N GLN A 82 6.11 13.09 1.61
CA GLN A 82 6.84 12.00 0.97
C GLN A 82 7.66 12.48 -0.24
N ASP A 83 7.09 13.33 -1.09
CA ASP A 83 7.76 13.85 -2.28
C ASP A 83 8.91 14.81 -1.91
N LYS A 84 8.68 15.71 -0.95
CA LYS A 84 9.70 16.60 -0.44
C LYS A 84 10.82 15.85 0.27
N GLY A 85 10.47 14.92 1.14
CA GLY A 85 11.42 14.08 1.86
C GLY A 85 12.29 13.24 0.92
N GLY A 86 11.71 12.64 -0.09
CA GLY A 86 12.44 11.90 -1.12
C GLY A 86 13.46 12.78 -1.84
N THR A 87 13.08 14.02 -2.17
CA THR A 87 13.99 14.99 -2.78
C THR A 87 15.16 15.37 -1.86
N LEU A 88 14.90 15.59 -0.58
CA LEU A 88 15.93 15.94 0.42
C LEU A 88 16.91 14.78 0.64
N ILE A 89 16.41 13.56 0.77
CA ILE A 89 17.25 12.36 0.88
C ILE A 89 18.13 12.19 -0.36
N ASN A 90 17.56 12.41 -1.55
CA ASN A 90 18.34 12.31 -2.81
C ASN A 90 19.46 13.34 -2.86
N LYS A 91 19.24 14.58 -2.42
CA LYS A 91 20.28 15.62 -2.32
C LYS A 91 21.37 15.22 -1.33
N PHE A 92 21.01 14.65 -0.18
CA PHE A 92 21.99 14.13 0.77
C PHE A 92 22.85 13.01 0.16
N LEU A 93 22.23 12.03 -0.50
CA LEU A 93 22.95 10.93 -1.14
C LEU A 93 23.89 11.40 -2.26
N LYS A 94 23.60 12.55 -2.88
CA LYS A 94 24.47 13.20 -3.87
C LYS A 94 25.53 14.12 -3.24
N ASN A 95 25.62 14.19 -1.92
CA ASN A 95 26.49 15.12 -1.18
C ASN A 95 26.23 16.62 -1.46
N GLU A 96 25.02 16.98 -1.87
CA GLU A 96 24.61 18.39 -2.11
C GLU A 96 24.25 19.13 -0.82
N ILE A 97 23.84 18.40 0.22
CA ILE A 97 23.53 18.93 1.56
C ILE A 97 24.06 18.00 2.65
N SER A 98 24.36 18.54 3.83
CA SER A 98 24.81 17.77 5.00
C SER A 98 23.68 16.95 5.63
N LEU A 99 24.05 15.95 6.44
CA LEU A 99 23.08 15.14 7.22
C LEU A 99 22.23 16.03 8.14
N ASP A 100 22.86 16.92 8.89
CA ASP A 100 22.14 17.80 9.83
C ASP A 100 21.13 18.70 9.11
N LYS A 101 21.52 19.26 7.95
CA LYS A 101 20.62 20.08 7.14
C LYS A 101 19.49 19.25 6.52
N THR A 102 19.75 18.00 6.19
CA THR A 102 18.73 17.09 5.69
C THR A 102 17.68 16.81 6.76
N ILE A 103 18.12 16.49 7.99
CA ILE A 103 17.23 16.21 9.12
C ILE A 103 16.40 17.44 9.46
N GLU A 104 17.03 18.61 9.59
CA GLU A 104 16.32 19.89 9.84
C GLU A 104 15.23 20.14 8.80
N ASN A 105 15.57 20.02 7.52
CA ASN A 105 14.61 20.25 6.44
C ASN A 105 13.49 19.21 6.40
N LEU A 106 13.77 17.94 6.74
CA LEU A 106 12.73 16.90 6.85
C LEU A 106 11.71 17.25 7.94
N PHE A 107 12.15 17.76 9.10
CA PHE A 107 11.23 18.22 10.15
C PHE A 107 10.39 19.41 9.68
N ILE A 108 10.99 20.39 9.04
CA ILE A 108 10.29 21.57 8.50
C ILE A 108 9.20 21.12 7.49
N GLU A 109 9.54 20.26 6.56
CA GLU A 109 8.57 19.79 5.56
C GLU A 109 7.50 18.88 6.16
N PHE A 110 7.82 18.12 7.22
CA PHE A 110 6.83 17.35 7.97
C PHE A 110 5.80 18.28 8.63
N GLU A 111 6.22 19.32 9.34
CA GLU A 111 5.30 20.29 9.94
C GLU A 111 4.46 21.03 8.89
N ARG A 112 5.06 21.45 7.78
CA ARG A 112 4.34 22.06 6.66
C ARG A 112 3.27 21.17 6.07
N SER A 113 3.49 19.85 6.05
CA SER A 113 2.56 18.91 5.44
C SER A 113 1.16 18.93 6.06
N PHE A 114 1.03 19.33 7.32
CA PHE A 114 -0.27 19.48 7.99
C PHE A 114 -1.05 20.73 7.57
N SER A 115 -0.41 21.66 6.87
CA SER A 115 -1.02 22.94 6.46
C SER A 115 -1.25 23.06 4.95
N VAL A 116 -0.90 22.03 4.18
CA VAL A 116 -0.90 22.12 2.70
C VAL A 116 -2.31 22.19 2.12
N ASN A 117 -3.33 21.69 2.82
CA ASN A 117 -4.72 21.62 2.36
C ASN A 117 -5.72 22.26 3.35
N SER A 118 -5.24 23.11 4.25
CA SER A 118 -6.06 23.90 5.20
C SER A 118 -6.51 25.21 4.57
#